data_b7b3a915933239982062595b813b4559
#
_entry.id   b7b3a915933239982062595b813b4559
#
_cell.length_a   1.000
_cell.length_b   1.000
_cell.length_c   1.000
_cell.angle_alpha   90.00
_cell.angle_beta   90.00
_cell.angle_gamma   90.00
#
_symmetry.space_group_name_H-M   'P 1'
#
loop_
_entity.id
_entity.type
_entity.pdbx_description
1 polymer ?
#
loop_
_entity_poly.entity_id
_entity_poly.type
_entity_poly.pdbx_seq_one_letter_code
_entity_poly.pdbx_strand_id
1 'polypeptide(L)'
;MILLLGGTSESLMVADRLTELGYPFVVSVISEYGAQLAKQHAKQVVQVTFSPDSLAAFCREHQIKLILDVTHPFARVISEEAIICAQTLAISYLRFERPSLVESTPGIVSVNSMAEAIEYLRTINGPIYLSTGSKTAPAYAAALGVERLHVRVLPTPRVLETLSAVGYSAAQIDALQGPFSKNLNVELFKRAHAQVVVTKESGQRGGIQEKIAAAQALGIPCVIIRRPPMDYPEVVGDLAALTTQLEVKYGR
;
A
#
# COMPACT_ATOMS: atom_id res chain seq x y z
N MET A 1 10.12 20.81 -11.74
CA MET A 1 10.04 20.15 -10.43
C MET A 1 9.36 18.80 -10.58
N ILE A 2 9.61 17.85 -9.68
CA ILE A 2 8.96 16.52 -9.64
C ILE A 2 7.84 16.54 -8.59
N LEU A 3 6.67 16.00 -8.93
CA LEU A 3 5.63 15.64 -7.95
C LEU A 3 5.78 14.16 -7.60
N LEU A 4 6.19 13.85 -6.38
CA LEU A 4 6.28 12.51 -5.85
C LEU A 4 4.95 12.16 -5.14
N LEU A 5 4.14 11.31 -5.77
CA LEU A 5 2.94 10.75 -5.13
C LEU A 5 3.38 9.66 -4.15
N GLY A 6 3.24 9.93 -2.85
CA GLY A 6 3.81 9.13 -1.78
C GLY A 6 2.78 8.37 -0.95
N GLY A 7 3.19 8.08 0.29
CA GLY A 7 2.37 7.36 1.27
C GLY A 7 2.77 5.90 1.47
N THR A 8 3.92 5.48 0.94
CA THR A 8 4.51 4.16 1.10
C THR A 8 5.93 4.28 1.65
N SER A 9 6.47 3.19 2.19
CA SER A 9 7.89 3.14 2.59
C SER A 9 8.84 3.26 1.40
N GLU A 10 8.39 2.82 0.21
CA GLU A 10 9.12 3.00 -1.04
C GLU A 10 9.23 4.48 -1.41
N SER A 11 8.17 5.26 -1.19
CA SER A 11 8.20 6.69 -1.50
C SER A 11 9.18 7.48 -0.62
N LEU A 12 9.43 7.05 0.62
CA LEU A 12 10.46 7.65 1.48
C LEU A 12 11.86 7.37 0.93
N MET A 13 12.13 6.13 0.52
CA MET A 13 13.39 5.74 -0.10
C MET A 13 13.64 6.47 -1.44
N VAL A 14 12.59 6.67 -2.22
CA VAL A 14 12.67 7.44 -3.47
C VAL A 14 12.92 8.92 -3.17
N ALA A 15 12.31 9.48 -2.13
CA ALA A 15 12.56 10.86 -1.69
C ALA A 15 14.03 11.07 -1.27
N ASP A 16 14.60 10.13 -0.51
CA ASP A 16 16.04 10.15 -0.17
C ASP A 16 16.89 10.15 -1.44
N ARG A 17 16.57 9.27 -2.39
CA ARG A 17 17.32 9.19 -3.65
C ARG A 17 17.23 10.46 -4.49
N LEU A 18 16.06 11.09 -4.58
CA LEU A 18 15.88 12.38 -5.25
C LEU A 18 16.69 13.49 -4.57
N THR A 19 16.76 13.47 -3.24
CA THR A 19 17.55 14.41 -2.44
C THR A 19 19.06 14.23 -2.71
N GLU A 20 19.56 12.99 -2.70
CA GLU A 20 20.96 12.67 -3.01
C GLU A 20 21.35 13.14 -4.43
N LEU A 21 20.46 12.96 -5.39
CA LEU A 21 20.68 13.38 -6.79
C LEU A 21 20.47 14.88 -7.01
N GLY A 22 19.95 15.60 -5.99
CA GLY A 22 19.72 17.05 -6.06
C GLY A 22 18.58 17.47 -6.98
N TYR A 23 17.59 16.60 -7.24
CA TYR A 23 16.38 16.96 -7.98
C TYR A 23 15.42 17.77 -7.12
N PRO A 24 14.82 18.85 -7.66
CA PRO A 24 13.75 19.57 -6.94
C PRO A 24 12.45 18.77 -7.02
N PHE A 25 11.87 18.45 -5.85
CA PHE A 25 10.62 17.70 -5.77
C PHE A 25 9.75 18.12 -4.58
N VAL A 26 8.47 17.80 -4.66
CA VAL A 26 7.49 17.89 -3.59
C VAL A 26 6.83 16.53 -3.40
N VAL A 27 6.71 16.08 -2.15
CA VAL A 27 6.02 14.83 -1.80
C VAL A 27 4.57 15.14 -1.45
N SER A 28 3.62 14.45 -2.06
CA SER A 28 2.22 14.49 -1.65
C SER A 28 1.82 13.21 -0.92
N VAL A 29 1.08 13.36 0.16
CA VAL A 29 0.53 12.28 0.98
C VAL A 29 -0.88 12.62 1.45
N ILE A 30 -1.70 11.61 1.77
CA ILE A 30 -3.09 11.82 2.18
C ILE A 30 -3.21 12.01 3.71
N SER A 31 -2.42 11.27 4.50
CA SER A 31 -2.56 11.24 5.95
C SER A 31 -1.56 12.16 6.66
N GLU A 32 -1.96 12.71 7.80
CA GLU A 32 -1.08 13.47 8.68
C GLU A 32 0.15 12.64 9.09
N TYR A 33 -0.06 11.38 9.44
CA TYR A 33 1.02 10.46 9.76
C TYR A 33 2.01 10.30 8.60
N GLY A 34 1.50 10.13 7.36
CA GLY A 34 2.33 10.09 6.15
C GLY A 34 3.12 11.38 5.96
N ALA A 35 2.52 12.54 6.26
CA ALA A 35 3.18 13.82 6.17
C ALA A 35 4.30 13.98 7.21
N GLN A 36 4.09 13.53 8.44
CA GLN A 36 5.11 13.54 9.49
C GLN A 36 6.33 12.68 9.09
N LEU A 37 6.11 11.48 8.53
CA LEU A 37 7.18 10.64 8.02
C LEU A 37 7.90 11.28 6.82
N ALA A 38 7.16 11.76 5.84
CA ALA A 38 7.74 12.33 4.62
C ALA A 38 8.61 13.57 4.89
N LYS A 39 8.29 14.38 5.91
CA LYS A 39 9.09 15.54 6.35
C LYS A 39 10.51 15.18 6.82
N GLN A 40 10.76 13.93 7.19
CA GLN A 40 12.10 13.45 7.54
C GLN A 40 12.97 13.16 6.31
N HIS A 41 12.35 13.03 5.11
CA HIS A 41 12.97 12.62 3.86
C HIS A 41 12.88 13.68 2.76
N ALA A 42 12.06 14.71 2.93
CA ALA A 42 11.83 15.74 1.92
C ALA A 42 11.62 17.13 2.54
N LYS A 43 12.17 18.16 1.88
CA LYS A 43 11.99 19.56 2.30
C LYS A 43 10.59 20.09 2.04
N GLN A 44 9.94 19.62 1.00
CA GLN A 44 8.59 20.05 0.60
C GLN A 44 7.63 18.86 0.68
N VAL A 45 6.64 18.95 1.56
CA VAL A 45 5.62 17.92 1.75
C VAL A 45 4.26 18.61 1.81
N VAL A 46 3.31 18.10 1.03
CA VAL A 46 1.92 18.55 1.04
C VAL A 46 1.00 17.41 1.47
N GLN A 47 0.08 17.72 2.38
CA GLN A 47 -0.97 16.78 2.76
C GLN A 47 -2.23 17.13 1.97
N VAL A 48 -2.56 16.31 0.98
CA VAL A 48 -3.67 16.58 0.06
C VAL A 48 -4.26 15.29 -0.47
N THR A 49 -5.57 15.29 -0.66
CA THR A 49 -6.26 14.31 -1.50
C THR A 49 -6.59 15.02 -2.80
N PHE A 50 -5.91 14.65 -3.85
CA PHE A 50 -6.16 15.24 -5.17
C PHE A 50 -7.50 14.75 -5.75
N SER A 51 -8.17 15.64 -6.45
CA SER A 51 -9.13 15.37 -7.51
C SER A 51 -8.47 15.63 -8.87
N PRO A 52 -9.02 15.19 -9.98
CA PRO A 52 -8.45 15.46 -11.31
C PRO A 52 -8.12 16.95 -11.52
N ASP A 53 -9.06 17.84 -11.20
CA ASP A 53 -8.91 19.29 -11.39
C ASP A 53 -7.82 19.87 -10.46
N SER A 54 -7.81 19.47 -9.18
CA SER A 54 -6.84 19.97 -8.23
C SER A 54 -5.42 19.45 -8.50
N LEU A 55 -5.29 18.23 -9.03
CA LEU A 55 -4.00 17.70 -9.46
C LEU A 55 -3.44 18.47 -10.64
N ALA A 56 -4.27 18.74 -11.65
CA ALA A 56 -3.85 19.52 -12.81
C ALA A 56 -3.49 20.97 -12.45
N ALA A 57 -4.28 21.61 -11.58
CA ALA A 57 -3.99 22.95 -11.06
C ALA A 57 -2.65 22.97 -10.30
N PHE A 58 -2.44 22.01 -9.40
CA PHE A 58 -1.20 21.87 -8.65
C PHE A 58 0.03 21.70 -9.57
N CYS A 59 -0.10 20.84 -10.59
CA CYS A 59 0.98 20.62 -11.54
C CYS A 59 1.35 21.90 -12.31
N ARG A 60 0.38 22.72 -12.70
CA ARG A 60 0.63 24.00 -13.38
C ARG A 60 1.29 25.02 -12.44
N GLU A 61 0.70 25.22 -11.25
CA GLU A 61 1.17 26.19 -10.24
C GLU A 61 2.62 25.93 -9.85
N HIS A 62 2.95 24.67 -9.60
CA HIS A 62 4.28 24.26 -9.17
C HIS A 62 5.23 23.90 -10.31
N GLN A 63 4.83 24.14 -11.58
CA GLN A 63 5.64 23.86 -12.77
C GLN A 63 6.19 22.42 -12.77
N ILE A 64 5.34 21.46 -12.44
CA ILE A 64 5.71 20.03 -12.42
C ILE A 64 6.05 19.59 -13.85
N LYS A 65 7.13 18.84 -13.97
CA LYS A 65 7.61 18.25 -15.23
C LYS A 65 7.50 16.72 -15.25
N LEU A 66 7.43 16.11 -14.07
CA LEU A 66 7.26 14.68 -13.89
C LEU A 66 6.32 14.41 -12.72
N ILE A 67 5.36 13.55 -12.93
CA ILE A 67 4.65 12.87 -11.84
C ILE A 67 5.34 11.53 -11.63
N LEU A 68 5.98 11.36 -10.46
CA LEU A 68 6.61 10.12 -10.03
C LEU A 68 5.66 9.43 -9.05
N ASP A 69 4.97 8.41 -9.54
CA ASP A 69 3.98 7.67 -8.78
C ASP A 69 4.63 6.52 -7.99
N VAL A 70 4.70 6.67 -6.67
CA VAL A 70 5.20 5.68 -5.72
C VAL A 70 4.12 5.32 -4.71
N THR A 71 2.86 5.47 -5.10
CA THR A 71 1.70 5.12 -4.27
C THR A 71 1.58 3.60 -4.07
N HIS A 72 0.74 3.20 -3.12
CA HIS A 72 0.47 1.78 -2.91
C HIS A 72 -0.18 1.18 -4.17
N PRO A 73 0.20 -0.05 -4.61
CA PRO A 73 -0.33 -0.66 -5.84
C PRO A 73 -1.86 -0.78 -5.90
N PHE A 74 -2.54 -0.71 -4.76
CA PHE A 74 -4.00 -0.70 -4.67
C PHE A 74 -4.62 0.71 -4.71
N ALA A 75 -3.82 1.76 -4.88
CA ALA A 75 -4.31 3.14 -4.98
C ALA A 75 -4.59 3.54 -6.44
N ARG A 76 -5.35 2.69 -7.18
CA ARG A 76 -5.59 2.83 -8.62
C ARG A 76 -6.12 4.20 -9.03
N VAL A 77 -7.09 4.73 -8.30
CA VAL A 77 -7.78 5.99 -8.66
C VAL A 77 -6.77 7.11 -8.87
N ILE A 78 -5.88 7.35 -7.90
CA ILE A 78 -4.89 8.44 -8.03
C ILE A 78 -3.86 8.14 -9.11
N SER A 79 -3.49 6.87 -9.35
CA SER A 79 -2.57 6.52 -10.43
C SER A 79 -3.20 6.76 -11.80
N GLU A 80 -4.47 6.37 -12.01
CA GLU A 80 -5.24 6.63 -13.23
C GLU A 80 -5.38 8.15 -13.48
N GLU A 81 -5.76 8.91 -12.44
CA GLU A 81 -5.85 10.37 -12.50
C GLU A 81 -4.50 11.02 -12.83
N ALA A 82 -3.41 10.52 -12.26
CA ALA A 82 -2.06 11.03 -12.51
C ALA A 82 -1.59 10.77 -13.96
N ILE A 83 -1.92 9.61 -14.52
CA ILE A 83 -1.64 9.29 -15.92
C ILE A 83 -2.40 10.24 -16.84
N ILE A 84 -3.70 10.41 -16.62
CA ILE A 84 -4.55 11.32 -17.41
C ILE A 84 -4.06 12.77 -17.29
N CYS A 85 -3.72 13.21 -16.08
CA CYS A 85 -3.17 14.54 -15.82
C CYS A 85 -1.86 14.76 -16.60
N ALA A 86 -0.95 13.79 -16.54
CA ALA A 86 0.33 13.88 -17.24
C ALA A 86 0.15 13.98 -18.77
N GLN A 87 -0.74 13.17 -19.33
CA GLN A 87 -1.10 13.23 -20.75
C GLN A 87 -1.70 14.60 -21.14
N THR A 88 -2.67 15.08 -20.35
CA THR A 88 -3.35 16.36 -20.59
C THR A 88 -2.41 17.56 -20.55
N LEU A 89 -1.42 17.54 -19.65
CA LEU A 89 -0.47 18.62 -19.47
C LEU A 89 0.82 18.44 -20.30
N ALA A 90 0.92 17.37 -21.06
CA ALA A 90 2.13 16.99 -21.82
C ALA A 90 3.39 16.94 -20.91
N ILE A 91 3.24 16.43 -19.69
CA ILE A 91 4.36 16.19 -18.76
C ILE A 91 4.63 14.70 -18.62
N SER A 92 5.80 14.33 -18.09
CA SER A 92 6.16 12.93 -17.92
C SER A 92 5.40 12.28 -16.75
N TYR A 93 5.09 10.99 -16.91
CA TYR A 93 4.66 10.10 -15.85
C TYR A 93 5.63 8.93 -15.71
N LEU A 94 5.96 8.55 -14.50
CA LEU A 94 6.81 7.39 -14.20
C LEU A 94 6.27 6.67 -12.97
N ARG A 95 6.02 5.38 -13.09
CA ARG A 95 5.67 4.51 -11.97
C ARG A 95 6.91 3.87 -11.37
N PHE A 96 7.09 3.98 -10.06
CA PHE A 96 8.02 3.16 -9.32
C PHE A 96 7.29 2.00 -8.66
N GLU A 97 7.49 0.79 -9.15
CA GLU A 97 6.85 -0.40 -8.60
C GLU A 97 7.76 -1.62 -8.69
N ARG A 98 8.13 -2.16 -7.54
CA ARG A 98 8.95 -3.38 -7.49
C ARG A 98 8.21 -4.57 -8.08
N PRO A 99 8.94 -5.53 -8.72
CA PRO A 99 8.36 -6.76 -9.22
C PRO A 99 7.55 -7.51 -8.17
N SER A 100 6.54 -8.24 -8.61
CA SER A 100 5.77 -9.15 -7.76
C SER A 100 6.69 -10.26 -7.22
N LEU A 101 6.55 -10.57 -5.94
CA LEU A 101 7.27 -11.67 -5.27
C LEU A 101 6.36 -12.86 -4.97
N VAL A 102 5.12 -12.80 -5.44
CA VAL A 102 4.13 -13.85 -5.19
C VAL A 102 4.24 -14.88 -6.30
N GLU A 103 5.19 -15.80 -6.15
CA GLU A 103 5.31 -17.01 -6.98
C GLU A 103 4.70 -18.22 -6.25
N SER A 104 4.59 -19.35 -6.96
CA SER A 104 3.96 -20.59 -6.51
C SER A 104 4.63 -21.17 -5.26
N THR A 105 4.32 -20.61 -4.11
CA THR A 105 4.82 -21.09 -2.82
C THR A 105 3.74 -21.92 -2.13
N PRO A 106 4.03 -23.12 -1.60
CA PRO A 106 3.06 -23.94 -0.89
C PRO A 106 2.37 -23.21 0.27
N GLY A 107 1.06 -23.37 0.41
CA GLY A 107 0.25 -22.70 1.42
C GLY A 107 -0.19 -21.29 1.06
N ILE A 108 0.16 -20.78 -0.13
CA ILE A 108 -0.33 -19.52 -0.66
C ILE A 108 -1.55 -19.77 -1.56
N VAL A 109 -2.61 -18.99 -1.30
CA VAL A 109 -3.79 -18.90 -2.16
C VAL A 109 -3.83 -17.52 -2.77
N SER A 110 -3.51 -17.42 -4.07
CA SER A 110 -3.55 -16.15 -4.80
C SER A 110 -4.93 -15.91 -5.39
N VAL A 111 -5.50 -14.73 -5.12
CA VAL A 111 -6.81 -14.29 -5.62
C VAL A 111 -6.68 -12.90 -6.25
N ASN A 112 -7.53 -12.59 -7.23
CA ASN A 112 -7.44 -11.32 -7.96
C ASN A 112 -8.30 -10.21 -7.33
N SER A 113 -9.20 -10.56 -6.40
CA SER A 113 -10.12 -9.61 -5.79
C SER A 113 -10.48 -9.97 -4.36
N MET A 114 -11.04 -8.99 -3.65
CA MET A 114 -11.64 -9.23 -2.34
C MET A 114 -12.84 -10.19 -2.44
N ALA A 115 -13.61 -10.16 -3.52
CA ALA A 115 -14.74 -11.06 -3.74
C ALA A 115 -14.26 -12.52 -3.82
N GLU A 116 -13.22 -12.80 -4.61
CA GLU A 116 -12.62 -14.14 -4.67
C GLU A 116 -12.04 -14.57 -3.31
N ALA A 117 -11.43 -13.64 -2.56
CA ALA A 117 -10.97 -13.91 -1.21
C ALA A 117 -12.13 -14.32 -0.30
N ILE A 118 -13.26 -13.59 -0.32
CA ILE A 118 -14.44 -13.90 0.48
C ILE A 118 -15.00 -15.28 0.13
N GLU A 119 -15.10 -15.63 -1.14
CA GLU A 119 -15.57 -16.96 -1.57
C GLU A 119 -14.67 -18.08 -1.01
N TYR A 120 -13.36 -17.92 -1.11
CA TYR A 120 -12.43 -18.88 -0.50
C TYR A 120 -12.59 -18.95 1.02
N LEU A 121 -12.72 -17.81 1.71
CA LEU A 121 -12.84 -17.74 3.16
C LEU A 121 -14.14 -18.35 3.70
N ARG A 122 -15.19 -18.44 2.89
CA ARG A 122 -16.42 -19.18 3.22
C ARG A 122 -16.20 -20.67 3.37
N THR A 123 -15.21 -21.23 2.71
CA THR A 123 -14.84 -22.65 2.80
C THR A 123 -14.01 -22.97 4.05
N ILE A 124 -13.47 -21.97 4.72
CA ILE A 124 -12.63 -22.14 5.93
C ILE A 124 -13.50 -22.04 7.18
N ASN A 125 -13.34 -22.98 8.08
CA ASN A 125 -13.95 -22.91 9.40
C ASN A 125 -13.00 -22.24 10.39
N GLY A 126 -13.57 -21.36 11.27
CA GLY A 126 -12.84 -20.71 12.36
C GLY A 126 -12.39 -19.29 12.07
N PRO A 127 -11.51 -18.73 12.93
CA PRO A 127 -11.10 -17.34 12.89
C PRO A 127 -10.22 -17.00 11.68
N ILE A 128 -10.45 -15.80 11.14
CA ILE A 128 -9.77 -15.24 9.96
C ILE A 128 -8.96 -14.03 10.41
N TYR A 129 -7.66 -14.01 10.10
CA TYR A 129 -6.81 -12.86 10.38
C TYR A 129 -6.68 -11.95 9.17
N LEU A 130 -7.25 -10.74 9.26
CA LEU A 130 -7.22 -9.74 8.20
C LEU A 130 -6.04 -8.78 8.37
N SER A 131 -5.08 -8.82 7.47
CA SER A 131 -3.98 -7.87 7.35
C SER A 131 -4.13 -7.00 6.09
N THR A 132 -5.38 -6.64 5.75
CA THR A 132 -5.74 -5.90 4.51
C THR A 132 -6.01 -4.42 4.76
N GLY A 133 -5.95 -3.99 6.02
CA GLY A 133 -6.17 -2.62 6.46
C GLY A 133 -7.65 -2.28 6.75
N SER A 134 -7.85 -1.13 7.40
CA SER A 134 -9.16 -0.71 7.93
C SER A 134 -10.25 -0.47 6.87
N LYS A 135 -9.85 -0.06 5.65
CA LYS A 135 -10.83 0.27 4.59
C LYS A 135 -11.64 -0.94 4.11
N THR A 136 -11.08 -2.15 4.21
CA THR A 136 -11.73 -3.38 3.74
C THR A 136 -12.40 -4.17 4.86
N ALA A 137 -12.07 -3.90 6.12
CA ALA A 137 -12.60 -4.62 7.27
C ALA A 137 -14.14 -4.60 7.37
N PRO A 138 -14.85 -3.47 7.13
CA PRO A 138 -16.31 -3.46 7.11
C PRO A 138 -16.95 -4.39 6.08
N ALA A 139 -16.38 -4.46 4.89
CA ALA A 139 -16.89 -5.33 3.84
C ALA A 139 -16.70 -6.81 4.15
N TYR A 140 -15.56 -7.20 4.77
CA TYR A 140 -15.36 -8.56 5.27
C TYR A 140 -16.34 -8.89 6.40
N ALA A 141 -16.59 -7.96 7.32
CA ALA A 141 -17.56 -8.15 8.41
C ALA A 141 -18.98 -8.39 7.88
N ALA A 142 -19.42 -7.60 6.91
CA ALA A 142 -20.71 -7.77 6.27
C ALA A 142 -20.86 -9.10 5.52
N ALA A 143 -19.78 -9.63 4.94
CA ALA A 143 -19.82 -10.83 4.11
C ALA A 143 -19.64 -12.13 4.90
N LEU A 144 -18.88 -12.11 6.02
CA LEU A 144 -18.42 -13.31 6.74
C LEU A 144 -18.84 -13.36 8.21
N GLY A 145 -19.44 -12.29 8.73
CA GLY A 145 -19.71 -12.12 10.16
C GLY A 145 -18.50 -11.60 10.93
N VAL A 146 -18.70 -10.57 11.75
CA VAL A 146 -17.63 -9.91 12.50
C VAL A 146 -16.97 -10.84 13.54
N GLU A 147 -17.75 -11.77 14.09
CA GLU A 147 -17.32 -12.72 15.12
C GLU A 147 -16.19 -13.65 14.69
N ARG A 148 -16.03 -13.87 13.38
CA ARG A 148 -14.96 -14.71 12.80
C ARG A 148 -13.68 -13.93 12.50
N LEU A 149 -13.72 -12.61 12.61
CA LEU A 149 -12.67 -11.75 12.08
C LEU A 149 -11.77 -11.21 13.19
N HIS A 150 -10.47 -11.25 12.95
CA HIS A 150 -9.45 -10.50 13.69
C HIS A 150 -8.74 -9.60 12.73
N VAL A 151 -8.60 -8.30 13.05
CA VAL A 151 -8.10 -7.32 12.09
C VAL A 151 -6.87 -6.58 12.63
N ARG A 152 -5.86 -6.41 11.77
CA ARG A 152 -4.69 -5.57 12.05
C ARG A 152 -4.76 -4.26 11.29
N VAL A 153 -4.64 -3.16 12.04
CA VAL A 153 -4.79 -1.79 11.54
C VAL A 153 -3.78 -0.84 12.16
N LEU A 154 -3.66 0.37 11.60
CA LEU A 154 -2.92 1.46 12.24
C LEU A 154 -3.66 1.95 13.50
N PRO A 155 -2.93 2.32 14.59
CA PRO A 155 -3.50 2.78 15.85
C PRO A 155 -3.96 4.25 15.77
N THR A 156 -4.91 4.57 14.90
CA THR A 156 -5.48 5.92 14.80
C THR A 156 -6.91 5.96 15.34
N PRO A 157 -7.33 7.03 16.04
CA PRO A 157 -8.67 7.13 16.61
C PRO A 157 -9.77 6.86 15.59
N ARG A 158 -9.71 7.51 14.42
CA ARG A 158 -10.70 7.32 13.35
C ARG A 158 -10.83 5.87 12.89
N VAL A 159 -9.71 5.13 12.81
CA VAL A 159 -9.74 3.72 12.42
C VAL A 159 -10.41 2.87 13.48
N LEU A 160 -10.09 3.09 14.76
CA LEU A 160 -10.69 2.36 15.88
C LEU A 160 -12.19 2.65 16.00
N GLU A 161 -12.60 3.90 15.87
CA GLU A 161 -14.02 4.30 15.84
C GLU A 161 -14.77 3.60 14.71
N THR A 162 -14.21 3.58 13.51
CA THR A 162 -14.80 2.88 12.35
C THR A 162 -14.99 1.39 12.64
N LEU A 163 -13.99 0.72 13.20
CA LEU A 163 -14.07 -0.71 13.50
C LEU A 163 -15.08 -1.00 14.61
N SER A 164 -15.09 -0.18 15.66
CA SER A 164 -16.07 -0.30 16.76
C SER A 164 -17.50 -0.13 16.26
N ALA A 165 -17.75 0.82 15.36
CA ALA A 165 -19.07 1.05 14.75
C ALA A 165 -19.53 -0.14 13.87
N VAL A 166 -18.60 -0.92 13.32
CA VAL A 166 -18.90 -2.15 12.57
C VAL A 166 -19.14 -3.34 13.49
N GLY A 167 -18.80 -3.23 14.79
CA GLY A 167 -19.02 -4.28 15.78
C GLY A 167 -17.77 -5.09 16.15
N TYR A 168 -16.56 -4.70 15.70
CA TYR A 168 -15.35 -5.33 16.18
C TYR A 168 -15.12 -5.01 17.67
N SER A 169 -14.90 -6.04 18.47
CA SER A 169 -14.48 -5.88 19.86
C SER A 169 -12.98 -5.54 19.96
N ALA A 170 -12.55 -4.98 21.06
CA ALA A 170 -11.14 -4.69 21.32
C ALA A 170 -10.25 -5.95 21.24
N ALA A 171 -10.77 -7.12 21.58
CA ALA A 171 -10.05 -8.39 21.49
C ALA A 171 -9.76 -8.81 20.04
N GLN A 172 -10.53 -8.33 19.08
CA GLN A 172 -10.42 -8.64 17.66
C GLN A 172 -9.55 -7.63 16.88
N ILE A 173 -9.03 -6.61 17.55
CA ILE A 173 -8.27 -5.54 16.90
C ILE A 173 -6.83 -5.57 17.38
N ASP A 174 -5.89 -5.75 16.45
CA ASP A 174 -4.47 -5.48 16.64
C ASP A 174 -4.15 -4.09 16.05
N ALA A 175 -4.16 -3.07 16.91
CA ALA A 175 -3.84 -1.69 16.52
C ALA A 175 -2.33 -1.46 16.65
N LEU A 176 -1.58 -1.74 15.58
CA LEU A 176 -0.11 -1.75 15.58
C LEU A 176 0.44 -1.14 14.29
N GLN A 177 1.60 -0.49 14.43
CA GLN A 177 2.35 0.06 13.31
C GLN A 177 3.55 -0.84 12.99
N GLY A 178 3.67 -1.24 11.70
CA GLY A 178 4.82 -2.00 11.20
C GLY A 178 6.11 -1.18 11.06
N PRO A 179 7.21 -1.84 10.63
CA PRO A 179 7.28 -3.21 10.10
C PRO A 179 7.21 -4.31 11.18
N PHE A 180 6.80 -5.51 10.77
CA PHE A 180 6.62 -6.64 11.68
C PHE A 180 7.53 -7.81 11.29
N SER A 181 8.27 -8.37 12.24
CA SER A 181 9.04 -9.59 12.03
C SER A 181 8.13 -10.81 11.83
N LYS A 182 8.70 -11.91 11.27
CA LYS A 182 8.02 -13.21 11.21
C LYS A 182 7.50 -13.63 12.58
N ASN A 183 8.34 -13.54 13.62
CA ASN A 183 7.99 -14.00 14.97
C ASN A 183 6.80 -13.22 15.55
N LEU A 184 6.78 -11.91 15.39
CA LEU A 184 5.63 -11.10 15.83
C LEU A 184 4.35 -11.47 15.06
N ASN A 185 4.43 -11.70 13.75
CA ASN A 185 3.28 -12.18 12.97
C ASN A 185 2.78 -13.54 13.48
N VAL A 186 3.70 -14.48 13.81
CA VAL A 186 3.35 -15.80 14.39
C VAL A 186 2.55 -15.62 15.69
N GLU A 187 3.02 -14.78 16.61
CA GLU A 187 2.35 -14.58 17.90
C GLU A 187 0.99 -13.88 17.75
N LEU A 188 0.87 -12.92 16.83
CA LEU A 188 -0.41 -12.27 16.53
C LEU A 188 -1.42 -13.26 15.92
N PHE A 189 -0.98 -14.13 15.01
CA PHE A 189 -1.84 -15.14 14.40
C PHE A 189 -2.28 -16.22 15.41
N LYS A 190 -1.39 -16.64 16.32
CA LYS A 190 -1.73 -17.53 17.44
C LYS A 190 -2.74 -16.90 18.40
N ARG A 191 -2.50 -15.64 18.80
CA ARG A 191 -3.40 -14.89 19.68
C ARG A 191 -4.83 -14.81 19.11
N ALA A 192 -4.92 -14.63 17.78
CA ALA A 192 -6.20 -14.60 17.08
C ALA A 192 -6.79 -15.99 16.80
N HIS A 193 -6.11 -17.07 17.18
CA HIS A 193 -6.47 -18.45 16.81
C HIS A 193 -6.72 -18.62 15.32
N ALA A 194 -5.97 -17.88 14.49
CA ALA A 194 -6.19 -17.77 13.05
C ALA A 194 -6.11 -19.14 12.35
N GLN A 195 -7.10 -19.44 11.54
CA GLN A 195 -7.12 -20.61 10.66
C GLN A 195 -6.70 -20.24 9.23
N VAL A 196 -6.67 -18.95 8.92
CA VAL A 196 -6.25 -18.41 7.64
C VAL A 196 -5.84 -16.94 7.84
N VAL A 197 -4.84 -16.51 7.08
CA VAL A 197 -4.40 -15.11 7.03
C VAL A 197 -4.75 -14.52 5.67
N VAL A 198 -5.28 -13.30 5.65
CA VAL A 198 -5.55 -12.56 4.41
C VAL A 198 -4.66 -11.32 4.37
N THR A 199 -3.94 -11.15 3.27
CA THR A 199 -3.11 -9.98 3.04
C THR A 199 -3.23 -9.48 1.60
N LYS A 200 -2.78 -8.26 1.35
CA LYS A 200 -2.62 -7.72 -0.01
C LYS A 200 -1.20 -7.97 -0.47
N GLU A 201 -1.02 -8.11 -1.78
CA GLU A 201 0.29 -8.10 -2.41
C GLU A 201 0.92 -6.71 -2.28
N SER A 202 1.41 -6.41 -1.08
CA SER A 202 2.22 -5.22 -0.80
C SER A 202 3.68 -5.53 -1.10
N GLY A 203 4.49 -4.53 -1.49
CA GLY A 203 5.93 -4.71 -1.72
C GLY A 203 6.68 -5.30 -0.52
N GLN A 204 7.98 -5.61 -0.69
CA GLN A 204 8.81 -6.23 0.37
C GLN A 204 8.70 -5.49 1.71
N ARG A 205 8.72 -4.15 1.69
CA ARG A 205 8.57 -3.33 2.90
C ARG A 205 7.17 -3.35 3.50
N GLY A 206 6.17 -3.85 2.78
CA GLY A 206 4.84 -4.15 3.31
C GLY A 206 4.77 -5.41 4.18
N GLY A 207 5.90 -6.11 4.35
CA GLY A 207 6.04 -7.28 5.23
C GLY A 207 5.25 -8.48 4.72
N ILE A 208 5.11 -8.64 3.39
CA ILE A 208 4.38 -9.79 2.82
C ILE A 208 5.12 -11.11 3.07
N GLN A 209 6.46 -11.10 2.94
CA GLN A 209 7.28 -12.31 3.15
C GLN A 209 7.23 -12.78 4.59
N GLU A 210 7.28 -11.85 5.56
CA GLU A 210 7.17 -12.16 7.00
C GLU A 210 5.81 -12.74 7.35
N LYS A 211 4.74 -12.28 6.71
CA LYS A 211 3.37 -12.82 6.89
C LYS A 211 3.25 -14.22 6.31
N ILE A 212 3.76 -14.44 5.08
CA ILE A 212 3.79 -15.75 4.43
C ILE A 212 4.58 -16.74 5.30
N ALA A 213 5.81 -16.37 5.70
CA ALA A 213 6.67 -17.22 6.51
C ALA A 213 6.05 -17.51 7.90
N ALA A 214 5.27 -16.60 8.46
CA ALA A 214 4.54 -16.81 9.70
C ALA A 214 3.36 -17.78 9.53
N ALA A 215 2.56 -17.61 8.47
CA ALA A 215 1.46 -18.51 8.15
C ALA A 215 1.96 -19.94 7.89
N GLN A 216 3.03 -20.09 7.10
CA GLN A 216 3.69 -21.37 6.86
C GLN A 216 4.20 -22.05 8.15
N ALA A 217 4.81 -21.27 9.05
CA ALA A 217 5.28 -21.79 10.33
C ALA A 217 4.15 -22.33 11.23
N LEU A 218 2.92 -21.85 11.00
CA LEU A 218 1.71 -22.30 11.71
C LEU A 218 0.91 -23.35 10.92
N GLY A 219 1.33 -23.67 9.68
CA GLY A 219 0.61 -24.61 8.83
C GLY A 219 -0.77 -24.11 8.38
N ILE A 220 -1.00 -22.80 8.36
CA ILE A 220 -2.27 -22.19 7.94
C ILE A 220 -2.14 -21.53 6.57
N PRO A 221 -3.21 -21.52 5.74
CA PRO A 221 -3.18 -20.86 4.45
C PRO A 221 -3.01 -19.34 4.56
N CYS A 222 -2.28 -18.77 3.58
CA CYS A 222 -2.14 -17.33 3.41
C CYS A 222 -2.80 -16.93 2.08
N VAL A 223 -3.95 -16.24 2.18
CA VAL A 223 -4.66 -15.68 1.03
C VAL A 223 -4.05 -14.34 0.66
N ILE A 224 -3.57 -14.22 -0.56
CA ILE A 224 -2.93 -13.01 -1.07
C ILE A 224 -3.80 -12.42 -2.18
N ILE A 225 -4.34 -11.24 -1.92
CA ILE A 225 -5.03 -10.47 -2.95
C ILE A 225 -3.98 -9.83 -3.82
N ARG A 226 -3.94 -10.24 -5.10
CA ARG A 226 -3.00 -9.72 -6.09
C ARG A 226 -3.20 -8.25 -6.33
N ARG A 227 -2.14 -7.58 -6.76
CA ARG A 227 -2.22 -6.22 -7.27
C ARG A 227 -3.18 -6.19 -8.44
N PRO A 228 -4.11 -5.21 -8.48
CA PRO A 228 -4.95 -5.06 -9.67
C PRO A 228 -4.05 -4.74 -10.88
N PRO A 229 -4.28 -5.38 -12.04
CA PRO A 229 -3.55 -5.04 -13.24
C PRO A 229 -3.80 -3.57 -13.61
N MET A 230 -2.77 -2.89 -14.06
CA MET A 230 -2.83 -1.50 -14.48
C MET A 230 -1.80 -1.24 -15.59
N ASP A 231 -2.24 -0.59 -16.66
CA ASP A 231 -1.38 -0.26 -17.80
C ASP A 231 -0.68 1.07 -17.52
N TYR A 232 0.49 0.99 -16.90
CA TYR A 232 1.33 2.16 -16.66
C TYR A 232 2.12 2.52 -17.93
N PRO A 233 2.17 3.80 -18.35
CA PRO A 233 2.94 4.22 -19.52
C PRO A 233 4.42 3.86 -19.40
N GLU A 234 4.96 3.95 -18.18
CA GLU A 234 6.36 3.67 -17.90
C GLU A 234 6.53 3.22 -16.45
N VAL A 235 7.31 2.14 -16.24
CA VAL A 235 7.52 1.54 -14.91
C VAL A 235 9.01 1.27 -14.69
N VAL A 236 9.48 1.57 -13.49
CA VAL A 236 10.81 1.15 -13.01
C VAL A 236 10.68 0.36 -11.73
N GLY A 237 11.50 -0.69 -11.58
CA GLY A 237 11.40 -1.65 -10.48
C GLY A 237 12.36 -1.41 -9.31
N ASP A 238 13.40 -0.60 -9.51
CA ASP A 238 14.44 -0.35 -8.52
C ASP A 238 15.04 1.06 -8.63
N LEU A 239 15.87 1.44 -7.66
CA LEU A 239 16.48 2.78 -7.62
C LEU A 239 17.52 3.02 -8.71
N ALA A 240 18.17 1.98 -9.24
CA ALA A 240 19.16 2.13 -10.30
C ALA A 240 18.44 2.47 -11.61
N ALA A 241 17.39 1.72 -11.95
CA ALA A 241 16.52 1.99 -13.09
C ALA A 241 15.86 3.38 -12.98
N LEU A 242 15.38 3.76 -11.77
CA LEU A 242 14.85 5.10 -11.52
C LEU A 242 15.89 6.17 -11.81
N THR A 243 17.12 6.02 -11.31
CA THR A 243 18.21 6.99 -11.54
C THR A 243 18.49 7.17 -13.01
N THR A 244 18.64 6.07 -13.75
CA THR A 244 18.87 6.09 -15.21
C THR A 244 17.75 6.81 -15.95
N GLN A 245 16.49 6.54 -15.60
CA GLN A 245 15.35 7.21 -16.23
C GLN A 245 15.28 8.71 -15.91
N LEU A 246 15.63 9.10 -14.69
CA LEU A 246 15.70 10.52 -14.31
C LEU A 246 16.79 11.25 -15.09
N GLU A 247 17.96 10.65 -15.28
CA GLU A 247 19.07 11.22 -16.08
C GLU A 247 18.67 11.39 -17.55
N VAL A 248 18.01 10.39 -18.15
CA VAL A 248 17.53 10.46 -19.54
C VAL A 248 16.47 11.56 -19.73
N LYS A 249 15.52 11.70 -18.79
CA LYS A 249 14.39 12.65 -18.92
C LYS A 249 14.73 14.07 -18.49
N TYR A 250 15.67 14.22 -17.58
CA TYR A 250 16.01 15.52 -16.99
C TYR A 250 17.44 15.96 -17.26
N GLY A 251 18.24 15.14 -17.96
CA GLY A 251 19.63 15.34 -18.36
C GLY A 251 20.37 16.43 -17.58
N ARG A 252 21.27 16.06 -16.71
CA ARG A 252 22.31 17.00 -16.23
C ARG A 252 23.60 16.70 -16.94
#